data_4f7612961151e0e6f244697f73f3ea09
#
_entry.id   4f7612961151e0e6f244697f73f3ea09
#
_cell.length_a   1.000
_cell.length_b   1.000
_cell.length_c   1.000
_cell.angle_alpha   90.00
_cell.angle_beta   90.00
_cell.angle_gamma   90.00
#
_symmetry.space_group_name_H-M   'P 1'
#
loop_
_entity.id
_entity.type
_entity.pdbx_description
1 polymer ?
#
loop_
_entity_poly.entity_id
_entity_poly.type
_entity_poly.pdbx_seq_one_letter_code
_entity_poly.pdbx_strand_id
1 'polypeptide(L)'
;GRELPLAAVAAVMKRKRAADHDADPATVAERRRRRLHDLLPGTFDTVRSLFATSKKKVCPFVELLERTARATTKKNASRDETEAALRLVAEASPEWCALMPAHTTVSGEELFRIKTSDAAVTRFVRQKLVAMKEDKLRRQKGS
;
A
#
# COMPACT_ATOMS: atom_id res chain seq x y z
N GLY A 1 -31.90 27.30 6.84
CA GLY A 1 -31.77 26.90 6.84
C GLY A 1 -31.91 26.70 6.71
N ARG A 2 -32.81 26.89 6.02
CA ARG A 2 -32.64 26.88 6.19
C ARG A 2 -31.77 26.41 6.53
N GLU A 3 -31.50 26.80 6.47
CA GLU A 3 -30.46 26.25 7.03
C GLU A 3 -30.81 25.33 8.05
N LEU A 4 -30.07 24.32 8.14
CA LEU A 4 -30.19 23.49 9.28
C LEU A 4 -30.00 24.32 10.50
N PRO A 5 -30.80 24.12 11.50
CA PRO A 5 -30.58 24.79 12.76
C PRO A 5 -29.17 24.53 13.21
N LEU A 6 -28.51 25.54 13.71
CA LEU A 6 -27.17 25.41 14.22
C LEU A 6 -27.07 24.30 15.26
N ALA A 7 -28.12 24.15 16.06
CA ALA A 7 -28.15 23.12 17.06
C ALA A 7 -28.06 21.72 16.45
N ALA A 8 -28.74 21.49 15.34
CA ALA A 8 -28.70 20.20 14.68
C ALA A 8 -27.32 19.95 14.09
N VAL A 9 -26.72 20.96 13.49
CA VAL A 9 -25.40 20.84 12.92
C VAL A 9 -24.38 20.59 14.03
N ALA A 10 -24.49 21.32 15.12
CA ALA A 10 -23.58 21.13 16.24
C ALA A 10 -23.72 19.74 16.84
N ALA A 11 -24.93 19.19 16.92
CA ALA A 11 -25.15 17.86 17.45
C ALA A 11 -24.51 16.81 16.58
N VAL A 12 -24.64 16.95 15.25
CA VAL A 12 -24.04 16.02 14.33
C VAL A 12 -22.51 16.08 14.43
N MET A 13 -21.94 17.27 14.45
CA MET A 13 -20.50 17.42 14.56
C MET A 13 -19.97 16.93 15.89
N LYS A 14 -20.72 17.12 16.96
CA LYS A 14 -20.31 16.63 18.27
C LYS A 14 -20.28 15.12 18.30
N ARG A 15 -21.31 14.49 17.71
CA ARG A 15 -21.37 13.04 17.63
C ARG A 15 -20.23 12.48 16.78
N LYS A 16 -19.98 13.13 15.64
CA LYS A 16 -18.91 12.75 14.76
C LYS A 16 -17.56 12.92 15.47
N ARG A 17 -17.40 14.00 16.21
CA ARG A 17 -16.15 14.24 16.94
C ARG A 17 -15.93 13.19 18.01
N ALA A 18 -16.98 12.77 18.71
CA ALA A 18 -16.86 11.73 19.70
C ALA A 18 -16.51 10.38 19.05
N ALA A 19 -17.16 10.08 17.93
CA ALA A 19 -16.88 8.87 17.19
C ALA A 19 -15.49 8.92 16.58
N ASP A 20 -15.06 10.11 16.15
CA ASP A 20 -13.81 10.33 15.48
C ASP A 20 -12.74 10.89 16.40
N HIS A 21 -12.89 10.69 17.68
CA HIS A 21 -11.84 11.09 18.61
C HIS A 21 -10.53 10.43 18.21
N ASP A 22 -10.63 9.21 17.67
CA ASP A 22 -9.49 8.47 17.17
C ASP A 22 -9.18 8.78 15.72
N ALA A 23 -9.94 9.68 15.11
CA ALA A 23 -9.79 10.02 13.69
C ALA A 23 -9.18 11.41 13.48
N ASP A 24 -8.44 11.92 14.48
CA ASP A 24 -7.57 13.06 14.32
C ASP A 24 -6.72 12.84 13.06
N PRO A 25 -6.45 13.88 12.24
CA PRO A 25 -5.68 13.69 11.00
C PRO A 25 -4.37 12.94 11.19
N ALA A 26 -3.67 13.19 12.30
CA ALA A 26 -2.43 12.48 12.59
C ALA A 26 -2.70 11.00 12.87
N THR A 27 -3.78 10.70 13.58
CA THR A 27 -4.16 9.32 13.89
C THR A 27 -4.62 8.58 12.65
N VAL A 28 -5.37 9.25 11.78
CA VAL A 28 -5.83 8.65 10.52
C VAL A 28 -4.63 8.34 9.63
N ALA A 29 -3.69 9.27 9.52
CA ALA A 29 -2.49 9.06 8.73
C ALA A 29 -1.67 7.90 9.28
N GLU A 30 -1.58 7.79 10.60
CA GLU A 30 -0.86 6.71 11.27
C GLU A 30 -1.51 5.36 11.00
N ARG A 31 -2.84 5.28 11.11
CA ARG A 31 -3.57 4.04 10.82
C ARG A 31 -3.39 3.61 9.38
N ARG A 32 -3.44 4.58 8.46
CA ARG A 32 -3.24 4.29 7.04
C ARG A 32 -1.85 3.75 6.79
N ARG A 33 -0.85 4.34 7.42
CA ARG A 33 0.53 3.86 7.30
C ARG A 33 0.67 2.45 7.84
N ARG A 34 0.06 2.16 8.99
CA ARG A 34 0.07 0.81 9.56
C ARG A 34 -0.57 -0.20 8.63
N ARG A 35 -1.70 0.19 8.06
CA ARG A 35 -2.42 -0.68 7.13
C ARG A 35 -1.54 -1.02 5.93
N LEU A 36 -0.84 -0.02 5.39
CA LEU A 36 0.05 -0.25 4.27
C LEU A 36 1.21 -1.16 4.65
N HIS A 37 1.81 -0.93 5.82
CA HIS A 37 2.91 -1.77 6.28
C HIS A 37 2.46 -3.22 6.48
N ASP A 38 1.25 -3.42 6.95
CA ASP A 38 0.69 -4.76 7.12
C ASP A 38 0.53 -5.48 5.79
N LEU A 39 0.27 -4.73 4.72
CA LEU A 39 0.07 -5.30 3.40
C LEU A 39 1.38 -5.61 2.66
N LEU A 40 2.50 -5.01 3.09
CA LEU A 40 3.75 -5.09 2.33
C LEU A 40 4.26 -6.51 2.06
N PRO A 41 4.40 -7.39 3.07
CA PRO A 41 4.91 -8.74 2.78
C PRO A 41 4.01 -9.54 1.83
N GLY A 42 2.69 -9.46 2.04
CA GLY A 42 1.75 -10.16 1.18
C GLY A 42 1.73 -9.61 -0.23
N THR A 43 1.81 -8.28 -0.37
CA THR A 43 1.87 -7.63 -1.68
C THR A 43 3.14 -8.07 -2.41
N PHE A 44 4.26 -8.07 -1.72
CA PHE A 44 5.52 -8.52 -2.28
C PHE A 44 5.43 -9.96 -2.78
N ASP A 45 4.89 -10.85 -1.96
CA ASP A 45 4.75 -12.27 -2.32
C ASP A 45 3.85 -12.44 -3.54
N THR A 46 2.76 -11.69 -3.61
CA THR A 46 1.85 -11.73 -4.75
C THR A 46 2.53 -11.27 -6.03
N VAL A 47 3.26 -10.16 -5.96
CA VAL A 47 3.99 -9.64 -7.13
C VAL A 47 5.02 -10.65 -7.60
N ARG A 48 5.75 -11.25 -6.68
CA ARG A 48 6.74 -12.27 -7.03
C ARG A 48 6.09 -13.44 -7.78
N SER A 49 4.97 -13.91 -7.27
CA SER A 49 4.25 -15.02 -7.89
C SER A 49 3.78 -14.66 -9.30
N LEU A 50 3.24 -13.46 -9.47
CA LEU A 50 2.75 -13.02 -10.76
C LEU A 50 3.87 -12.95 -11.80
N PHE A 51 5.02 -12.41 -11.41
CA PHE A 51 6.16 -12.32 -12.32
C PHE A 51 6.80 -13.68 -12.58
N ALA A 52 6.84 -14.55 -11.58
CA ALA A 52 7.38 -15.90 -11.76
C ALA A 52 6.56 -16.68 -12.77
N THR A 53 5.24 -16.53 -12.73
CA THR A 53 4.33 -17.23 -13.64
C THR A 53 4.44 -16.69 -15.06
N SER A 54 4.56 -15.37 -15.21
CA SER A 54 4.55 -14.73 -16.52
C SER A 54 5.89 -14.79 -17.24
N LYS A 55 6.98 -15.03 -16.51
CA LYS A 55 8.35 -15.02 -17.02
C LYS A 55 8.77 -13.67 -17.61
N LYS A 56 7.98 -12.64 -17.40
CA LYS A 56 8.32 -11.30 -17.83
C LYS A 56 8.90 -10.53 -16.65
N LYS A 57 9.70 -9.52 -16.94
CA LYS A 57 10.30 -8.69 -15.90
C LYS A 57 9.72 -7.28 -15.88
N VAL A 58 8.85 -6.97 -16.80
CA VAL A 58 8.24 -5.65 -16.92
C VAL A 58 6.76 -5.82 -17.19
N CYS A 59 5.95 -4.98 -16.57
CA CYS A 59 4.50 -5.03 -16.69
C CYS A 59 3.93 -3.64 -16.52
N PRO A 60 2.89 -3.26 -17.29
CA PRO A 60 2.21 -2.00 -17.03
C PRO A 60 1.71 -1.95 -15.60
N PHE A 61 1.91 -0.84 -14.93
CA PHE A 61 1.52 -0.72 -13.52
C PHE A 61 0.03 -0.97 -13.32
N VAL A 62 -0.81 -0.46 -14.22
CA VAL A 62 -2.26 -0.66 -14.10
C VAL A 62 -2.62 -2.14 -14.15
N GLU A 63 -1.99 -2.89 -15.04
CA GLU A 63 -2.23 -4.32 -15.14
C GLU A 63 -1.78 -5.05 -13.88
N LEU A 64 -0.60 -4.69 -13.37
CA LEU A 64 -0.10 -5.29 -12.14
C LEU A 64 -1.03 -4.98 -10.97
N LEU A 65 -1.50 -3.74 -10.89
CA LEU A 65 -2.43 -3.33 -9.85
C LEU A 65 -3.70 -4.16 -9.88
N GLU A 66 -4.27 -4.37 -11.04
CA GLU A 66 -5.50 -5.15 -11.16
C GLU A 66 -5.30 -6.60 -10.76
N ARG A 67 -4.21 -7.20 -11.20
CA ARG A 67 -3.89 -8.58 -10.87
C ARG A 67 -3.62 -8.75 -9.37
N THR A 68 -2.88 -7.81 -8.80
CA THR A 68 -2.57 -7.83 -7.38
C THR A 68 -3.84 -7.65 -6.55
N ALA A 69 -4.71 -6.73 -6.96
CA ALA A 69 -5.96 -6.48 -6.25
C ALA A 69 -6.84 -7.73 -6.24
N ARG A 70 -6.91 -8.47 -7.34
CA ARG A 70 -7.66 -9.71 -7.39
C ARG A 70 -7.08 -10.77 -6.46
N ALA A 71 -5.77 -10.87 -6.43
CA ALA A 71 -5.10 -11.87 -5.61
C ALA A 71 -5.20 -11.57 -4.12
N THR A 72 -5.38 -10.31 -3.75
CA THR A 72 -5.41 -9.88 -2.35
C THR A 72 -6.81 -9.63 -1.81
N THR A 73 -7.86 -10.04 -2.54
CA THR A 73 -9.24 -9.85 -2.08
C THR A 73 -9.50 -10.47 -0.72
N LYS A 74 -8.80 -11.55 -0.38
CA LYS A 74 -8.98 -12.20 0.90
C LYS A 74 -8.56 -11.35 2.09
N LYS A 75 -7.76 -10.31 1.86
CA LYS A 75 -7.29 -9.42 2.93
C LYS A 75 -8.12 -8.15 3.04
N ASN A 76 -9.21 -8.07 2.28
CA ASN A 76 -10.10 -6.91 2.28
C ASN A 76 -9.39 -5.59 2.01
N ALA A 77 -8.30 -5.65 1.24
CA ALA A 77 -7.60 -4.43 0.84
C ALA A 77 -8.36 -3.76 -0.30
N SER A 78 -8.55 -2.46 -0.21
CA SER A 78 -9.15 -1.71 -1.30
C SER A 78 -8.16 -1.57 -2.45
N ARG A 79 -8.68 -1.20 -3.62
CA ARG A 79 -7.81 -0.94 -4.76
C ARG A 79 -6.80 0.15 -4.45
N ASP A 80 -7.23 1.21 -3.77
CA ASP A 80 -6.34 2.31 -3.42
C ASP A 80 -5.26 1.85 -2.44
N GLU A 81 -5.62 1.00 -1.50
CA GLU A 81 -4.64 0.44 -0.57
C GLU A 81 -3.64 -0.46 -1.30
N THR A 82 -4.12 -1.25 -2.24
CA THR A 82 -3.26 -2.11 -3.04
C THR A 82 -2.29 -1.27 -3.88
N GLU A 83 -2.78 -0.20 -4.49
CA GLU A 83 -1.93 0.69 -5.26
C GLU A 83 -0.86 1.32 -4.38
N ALA A 84 -1.25 1.85 -3.22
CA ALA A 84 -0.32 2.47 -2.29
C ALA A 84 0.72 1.47 -1.80
N ALA A 85 0.30 0.22 -1.53
CA ALA A 85 1.22 -0.82 -1.10
C ALA A 85 2.23 -1.16 -2.21
N LEU A 86 1.77 -1.25 -3.45
CA LEU A 86 2.67 -1.52 -4.58
C LEU A 86 3.70 -0.41 -4.74
N ARG A 87 3.27 0.84 -4.63
CA ARG A 87 4.19 1.97 -4.75
C ARG A 87 5.18 2.00 -3.60
N LEU A 88 4.72 1.65 -2.41
CA LEU A 88 5.59 1.61 -1.24
C LEU A 88 6.61 0.47 -1.34
N VAL A 89 6.22 -0.67 -1.88
CA VAL A 89 7.15 -1.77 -2.13
C VAL A 89 8.26 -1.29 -3.07
N ALA A 90 7.90 -0.60 -4.14
CA ALA A 90 8.88 -0.09 -5.09
C ALA A 90 9.82 0.94 -4.43
N GLU A 91 9.26 1.81 -3.60
CA GLU A 91 10.04 2.82 -2.92
C GLU A 91 10.99 2.21 -1.87
N ALA A 92 10.50 1.22 -1.14
CA ALA A 92 11.26 0.59 -0.07
C ALA A 92 12.30 -0.43 -0.57
N SER A 93 12.15 -0.92 -1.79
CA SER A 93 13.03 -1.97 -2.31
C SER A 93 13.57 -1.65 -3.70
N PRO A 94 14.34 -0.54 -3.82
CA PRO A 94 14.92 -0.18 -5.12
C PRO A 94 15.93 -1.18 -5.64
N GLU A 95 16.49 -2.02 -4.78
CA GLU A 95 17.41 -3.07 -5.19
C GLU A 95 16.71 -4.20 -5.93
N TRP A 96 15.39 -4.32 -5.78
CA TRP A 96 14.62 -5.42 -6.35
C TRP A 96 13.75 -4.99 -7.53
N CYS A 97 13.17 -3.80 -7.48
CA CYS A 97 12.21 -3.34 -8.49
C CYS A 97 12.27 -1.84 -8.69
N ALA A 98 11.60 -1.38 -9.73
CA ALA A 98 11.52 0.05 -10.03
C ALA A 98 10.21 0.37 -10.71
N LEU A 99 9.68 1.56 -10.43
CA LEU A 99 8.58 2.14 -11.18
C LEU A 99 9.18 3.04 -12.25
N MET A 100 8.69 2.89 -13.47
CA MET A 100 9.13 3.69 -14.61
C MET A 100 7.98 4.63 -14.98
N PRO A 101 8.11 5.93 -14.69
CA PRO A 101 7.03 6.88 -14.98
C PRO A 101 6.65 6.88 -16.45
N ALA A 102 5.37 7.17 -16.73
CA ALA A 102 4.85 7.13 -18.10
C ALA A 102 5.65 7.95 -19.08
N HIS A 103 6.12 9.12 -18.66
CA HIS A 103 6.85 10.02 -19.56
C HIS A 103 8.25 9.51 -19.91
N THR A 104 8.73 8.47 -19.23
CA THR A 104 10.06 7.90 -19.48
C THR A 104 10.00 6.62 -20.31
N THR A 105 8.81 6.14 -20.64
CA THR A 105 8.67 4.87 -21.35
C THR A 105 8.25 5.09 -22.80
N VAL A 106 8.64 4.15 -23.64
CA VAL A 106 8.29 4.20 -25.07
C VAL A 106 6.78 4.09 -25.26
N SER A 107 6.14 3.25 -24.47
CA SER A 107 4.71 3.02 -24.59
C SER A 107 3.86 4.16 -24.05
N GLY A 108 4.45 5.07 -23.26
CA GLY A 108 3.69 6.13 -22.62
C GLY A 108 2.92 5.67 -21.40
N GLU A 109 3.14 4.45 -20.95
CA GLU A 109 2.49 3.89 -19.77
C GLU A 109 3.47 3.78 -18.61
N GLU A 110 2.97 3.95 -17.39
CA GLU A 110 3.78 3.67 -16.20
C GLU A 110 4.05 2.16 -16.14
N LEU A 111 5.31 1.79 -15.95
CA LEU A 111 5.71 0.38 -15.92
C LEU A 111 6.31 0.01 -14.58
N PHE A 112 6.09 -1.24 -14.18
CA PHE A 112 6.73 -1.83 -13.01
C PHE A 112 7.73 -2.85 -13.51
N ARG A 113 8.97 -2.74 -13.04
CA ARG A 113 10.06 -3.60 -13.51
C ARG A 113 10.71 -4.33 -12.35
N ILE A 114 10.93 -5.63 -12.53
CA ILE A 114 11.74 -6.43 -11.61
C ILE A 114 13.19 -6.36 -12.08
N LYS A 115 14.08 -5.89 -11.23
CA LYS A 115 15.49 -5.73 -11.56
C LYS A 115 16.27 -7.03 -11.47
N THR A 116 15.86 -7.92 -10.54
CA THR A 116 16.59 -9.13 -10.30
C THR A 116 15.67 -10.20 -9.73
N SER A 117 15.96 -11.45 -10.04
CA SER A 117 15.29 -12.59 -9.45
C SER A 117 16.23 -13.36 -8.52
N ASP A 118 17.36 -12.74 -8.16
CA ASP A 118 18.33 -13.36 -7.24
C ASP A 118 17.65 -13.70 -5.91
N ALA A 119 17.83 -14.93 -5.47
CA ALA A 119 17.18 -15.41 -4.25
C ALA A 119 17.65 -14.66 -3.00
N ALA A 120 18.92 -14.28 -2.97
CA ALA A 120 19.45 -13.56 -1.81
C ALA A 120 18.86 -12.15 -1.71
N VAL A 121 18.76 -11.45 -2.85
CA VAL A 121 18.15 -10.11 -2.88
C VAL A 121 16.68 -10.21 -2.51
N THR A 122 15.99 -11.18 -3.06
CA THR A 122 14.58 -11.40 -2.78
C THR A 122 14.33 -11.64 -1.30
N ARG A 123 15.15 -12.48 -0.69
CA ARG A 123 15.04 -12.78 0.73
C ARG A 123 15.33 -11.54 1.59
N PHE A 124 16.35 -10.80 1.23
CA PHE A 124 16.71 -9.57 1.92
C PHE A 124 15.56 -8.57 1.90
N VAL A 125 14.96 -8.36 0.71
CA VAL A 125 13.86 -7.43 0.55
C VAL A 125 12.65 -7.89 1.38
N ARG A 126 12.33 -9.17 1.33
CA ARG A 126 11.19 -9.68 2.08
C ARG A 126 11.40 -9.47 3.57
N GLN A 127 12.60 -9.74 4.07
CA GLN A 127 12.92 -9.50 5.47
C GLN A 127 12.78 -8.03 5.84
N LYS A 128 13.20 -7.14 4.94
CA LYS A 128 13.06 -5.70 5.15
C LYS A 128 11.59 -5.30 5.28
N LEU A 129 10.74 -5.81 4.39
CA LEU A 129 9.31 -5.49 4.42
C LEU A 129 8.63 -6.07 5.66
N VAL A 130 9.00 -7.28 6.06
CA VAL A 130 8.49 -7.87 7.30
C VAL A 130 8.92 -7.03 8.50
N ALA A 131 10.16 -6.56 8.50
CA ALA A 131 10.66 -5.72 9.58
C ALA A 131 9.89 -4.40 9.68
N MET A 132 9.52 -3.82 8.54
CA MET A 132 8.72 -2.60 8.53
C MET A 132 7.36 -2.84 9.21
N LYS A 133 6.76 -3.97 8.93
CA LYS A 133 5.50 -4.35 9.56
C LYS A 133 5.68 -4.58 11.06
N GLU A 134 6.70 -5.30 11.46
CA GLU A 134 6.94 -5.63 12.85
C GLU A 134 7.38 -4.44 13.69
N ASP A 135 8.19 -3.56 13.13
CA ASP A 135 8.60 -2.34 13.82
C ASP A 135 7.40 -1.54 14.27
N LYS A 136 6.40 -1.49 13.42
CA LYS A 136 5.19 -0.76 13.72
C LYS A 136 4.45 -1.38 14.89
N LEU A 137 4.39 -2.71 14.92
CA LEU A 137 3.76 -3.42 16.02
C LEU A 137 4.49 -3.17 17.35
N ARG A 138 5.82 -3.14 17.31
CA ARG A 138 6.61 -2.85 18.50
C ARG A 138 6.33 -1.45 19.03
N ARG A 139 6.26 -0.47 18.15
CA ARG A 139 5.97 0.90 18.55
C ARG A 139 4.60 1.01 19.20
N GLN A 140 3.63 0.26 18.70
CA GLN A 140 2.31 0.22 19.32
C GLN A 140 2.36 -0.35 20.71
N LYS A 141 3.10 -1.41 20.92
CA LYS A 141 3.23 -2.04 22.23
C LYS A 141 4.05 -1.20 23.19
N GLY A 142 4.99 -0.43 22.67
CA GLY A 142 5.86 0.40 23.49
C GLY A 142 5.25 1.70 23.94
N SER A 143 4.10 2.07 23.40
CA SER A 143 3.40 3.29 23.82
C SER A 143 2.11 2.96 24.59
#